data_c3f4389b76664faa852337043ca15f86
#
_entry.id   c3f4389b76664faa852337043ca15f86
#
_cell.length_a   1.000
_cell.length_b   1.000
_cell.length_c   1.000
_cell.angle_alpha   90.00
_cell.angle_beta   90.00
_cell.angle_gamma   90.00
#
_symmetry.space_group_name_H-M   'P 1'
#
loop_
_entity.id
_entity.type
_entity.pdbx_description
1 polymer ?
#
loop_
_entity_poly.entity_id
_entity_poly.type
_entity_poly.pdbx_seq_one_letter_code
_entity_poly.pdbx_strand_id
1 'polypeptide(L)'
;MLAPLYSLWDGVAMLSMSRLQGFLIGLALLHVAWRAVRAVRRHRLDLRKEGRALVGAMVALAAFIAGGLISHRPMAKLARTEPDVAVVDFHSHTNASHDVRGTAMARFDTKRNLAWHRRSGFDAVFVTDHNTTANLVPTEEPVALCRGREVSAWRAHIVLLGGELDSVRGPYRRDWAGLRQLLAEADTVYGSLSIASLPEYVRNHWGRLDSLVEAGLDGFEIVNASPKANELTRAQRDTVIALARRTGKFVVGVSDHHGWGATSMAWSLVRVPDWRDAPDRLCAGVMEALQGGFPAVTIVERHRLRPDDWWPAWLTPFAVLWETWRGMGWEMTLAWLAWIWALWVVGRTRYLPAP
;
A
#
# COMPACT_ATOMS: atom_id res chain seq x y z
N MET A 1 -15.68 -18.71 -0.93
CA MET A 1 -15.57 -19.35 -2.25
C MET A 1 -14.67 -18.59 -3.25
N LEU A 2 -14.65 -17.26 -3.28
CA LEU A 2 -13.79 -16.48 -4.19
C LEU A 2 -12.37 -16.19 -3.64
N ALA A 3 -12.03 -16.73 -2.47
CA ALA A 3 -10.74 -16.53 -1.83
C ALA A 3 -9.51 -16.81 -2.73
N PRO A 4 -9.50 -17.87 -3.59
CA PRO A 4 -8.39 -18.09 -4.50
C PRO A 4 -8.15 -16.93 -5.47
N LEU A 5 -9.21 -16.39 -6.07
CA LEU A 5 -9.11 -15.24 -6.97
C LEU A 5 -8.65 -13.99 -6.23
N TYR A 6 -9.21 -13.72 -5.05
CA TYR A 6 -8.86 -12.55 -4.25
C TYR A 6 -7.41 -12.60 -3.74
N SER A 7 -6.94 -13.76 -3.31
CA SER A 7 -5.55 -13.90 -2.85
C SER A 7 -4.54 -13.73 -3.98
N LEU A 8 -4.85 -14.16 -5.21
CA LEU A 8 -4.00 -13.89 -6.37
C LEU A 8 -3.99 -12.39 -6.74
N TRP A 9 -5.15 -11.73 -6.74
CA TRP A 9 -5.22 -10.29 -6.95
C TRP A 9 -4.44 -9.51 -5.92
N ASP A 10 -4.56 -9.88 -4.63
CA ASP A 10 -3.82 -9.26 -3.54
C ASP A 10 -2.32 -9.49 -3.70
N GLY A 11 -1.91 -10.73 -4.03
CA GLY A 11 -0.51 -11.06 -4.26
C GLY A 11 0.13 -10.24 -5.37
N VAL A 12 -0.61 -9.96 -6.45
CA VAL A 12 -0.13 -9.09 -7.55
C VAL A 12 -0.19 -7.61 -7.16
N ALA A 13 -1.24 -7.17 -6.46
CA ALA A 13 -1.41 -5.77 -6.05
C ALA A 13 -0.34 -5.31 -5.03
N MET A 14 0.22 -6.24 -4.24
CA MET A 14 1.27 -5.95 -3.26
C MET A 14 2.70 -6.02 -3.83
N LEU A 15 2.85 -6.23 -5.15
CA LEU A 15 4.17 -6.22 -5.78
C LEU A 15 4.74 -4.81 -5.87
N SER A 16 6.05 -4.69 -5.66
CA SER A 16 6.80 -3.50 -6.06
C SER A 16 6.82 -3.35 -7.59
N MET A 17 7.18 -2.19 -8.10
CA MET A 17 7.25 -1.97 -9.55
C MET A 17 8.24 -2.91 -10.23
N SER A 18 9.41 -3.15 -9.63
CA SER A 18 10.41 -4.09 -10.16
C SER A 18 9.90 -5.53 -10.17
N ARG A 19 9.19 -5.94 -9.12
CA ARG A 19 8.57 -7.28 -9.04
C ARG A 19 7.39 -7.42 -10.00
N LEU A 20 6.61 -6.36 -10.21
CA LEU A 20 5.54 -6.36 -11.21
C LEU A 20 6.09 -6.51 -12.63
N GLN A 21 7.19 -5.81 -12.96
CA GLN A 21 7.89 -6.02 -14.24
C GLN A 21 8.37 -7.47 -14.38
N GLY A 22 9.00 -8.02 -13.33
CA GLY A 22 9.43 -9.43 -13.31
C GLY A 22 8.27 -10.41 -13.47
N PHE A 23 7.12 -10.11 -12.87
CA PHE A 23 5.89 -10.89 -13.02
C PHE A 23 5.41 -10.93 -14.49
N LEU A 24 5.36 -9.79 -15.16
CA LEU A 24 4.95 -9.68 -16.55
C LEU A 24 5.93 -10.39 -17.48
N ILE A 25 7.24 -10.21 -17.27
CA ILE A 25 8.29 -10.92 -18.03
C ILE A 25 8.18 -12.43 -17.82
N GLY A 26 8.03 -12.87 -16.57
CA GLY A 26 7.89 -14.29 -16.25
C GLY A 26 6.67 -14.94 -16.91
N LEU A 27 5.50 -14.26 -16.90
CA LEU A 27 4.32 -14.74 -17.61
C LEU A 27 4.54 -14.81 -19.13
N ALA A 28 5.21 -13.82 -19.71
CA ALA A 28 5.55 -13.83 -21.14
C ALA A 28 6.46 -15.02 -21.48
N LEU A 29 7.50 -15.26 -20.68
CA LEU A 29 8.42 -16.39 -20.87
C LEU A 29 7.69 -17.73 -20.73
N LEU A 30 6.81 -17.90 -19.72
CA LEU A 30 5.99 -19.08 -19.55
C LEU A 30 5.06 -19.32 -20.74
N HIS A 31 4.44 -18.25 -21.26
CA HIS A 31 3.59 -18.32 -22.45
C HIS A 31 4.39 -18.80 -23.65
N VAL A 32 5.54 -18.17 -23.93
CA VAL A 32 6.43 -18.55 -25.06
C VAL A 32 6.90 -19.99 -24.91
N ALA A 33 7.37 -20.40 -23.74
CA ALA A 33 7.82 -21.77 -23.48
C ALA A 33 6.69 -22.80 -23.70
N TRP A 34 5.49 -22.53 -23.18
CA TRP A 34 4.32 -23.37 -23.39
C TRP A 34 3.96 -23.50 -24.88
N ARG A 35 4.00 -22.37 -25.61
CA ARG A 35 3.72 -22.36 -27.05
C ARG A 35 4.77 -23.14 -27.85
N ALA A 36 6.05 -22.96 -27.50
CA ALA A 36 7.16 -23.69 -28.13
C ALA A 36 7.03 -25.21 -27.95
N VAL A 37 6.78 -25.67 -26.71
CA VAL A 37 6.54 -27.09 -26.42
C VAL A 37 5.35 -27.62 -27.22
N ARG A 38 4.28 -26.84 -27.32
CA ARG A 38 3.09 -27.24 -28.09
C ARG A 38 3.35 -27.29 -29.59
N ALA A 39 4.15 -26.36 -30.14
CA ALA A 39 4.54 -26.35 -31.55
C ALA A 39 5.40 -27.57 -31.91
N VAL A 40 6.41 -27.88 -31.07
CA VAL A 40 7.24 -29.08 -31.24
C VAL A 40 6.39 -30.37 -31.22
N ARG A 41 5.48 -30.51 -30.24
CA ARG A 41 4.61 -31.70 -30.14
C ARG A 41 3.66 -31.87 -31.32
N ARG A 42 3.24 -30.77 -31.98
CA ARG A 42 2.26 -30.79 -33.07
C ARG A 42 2.89 -30.71 -34.45
N HIS A 43 4.22 -30.55 -34.54
CA HIS A 43 4.99 -30.37 -35.80
C HIS A 43 4.43 -29.29 -36.74
N ARG A 44 3.70 -28.30 -36.23
CA ARG A 44 3.09 -27.22 -37.02
C ARG A 44 3.08 -25.92 -36.20
N LEU A 45 3.56 -24.85 -36.81
CA LEU A 45 3.53 -23.49 -36.27
C LEU A 45 2.64 -22.63 -37.18
N ASP A 46 1.51 -22.20 -36.66
CA ASP A 46 0.60 -21.28 -37.36
C ASP A 46 0.72 -19.89 -36.68
N LEU A 47 1.52 -19.00 -37.31
CA LEU A 47 1.80 -17.67 -36.75
C LEU A 47 0.55 -16.82 -36.49
N ARG A 48 -0.52 -17.00 -37.31
CA ARG A 48 -1.78 -16.26 -37.08
C ARG A 48 -2.52 -16.76 -35.84
N LYS A 49 -2.49 -18.07 -35.58
CA LYS A 49 -3.07 -18.63 -34.34
C LYS A 49 -2.24 -18.25 -33.11
N GLU A 50 -0.90 -18.23 -33.26
CA GLU A 50 0.00 -17.80 -32.19
C GLU A 50 -0.21 -16.32 -31.85
N GLY A 51 -0.29 -15.44 -32.85
CA GLY A 51 -0.57 -14.00 -32.64
C GLY A 51 -1.90 -13.77 -31.93
N ARG A 52 -2.98 -14.46 -32.36
CA ARG A 52 -4.29 -14.37 -31.69
C ARG A 52 -4.25 -14.88 -30.25
N ALA A 53 -3.53 -15.96 -29.98
CA ALA A 53 -3.37 -16.49 -28.64
C ALA A 53 -2.59 -15.52 -27.72
N LEU A 54 -1.56 -14.85 -28.22
CA LEU A 54 -0.81 -13.84 -27.49
C LEU A 54 -1.71 -12.63 -27.14
N VAL A 55 -2.43 -12.09 -28.13
CA VAL A 55 -3.38 -10.99 -27.90
C VAL A 55 -4.44 -11.39 -26.87
N GLY A 56 -5.02 -12.57 -26.99
CA GLY A 56 -5.98 -13.09 -26.03
C GLY A 56 -5.41 -13.19 -24.61
N ALA A 57 -4.17 -13.67 -24.46
CA ALA A 57 -3.49 -13.73 -23.18
C ALA A 57 -3.23 -12.33 -22.58
N MET A 58 -2.82 -11.36 -23.41
CA MET A 58 -2.61 -9.97 -22.97
C MET A 58 -3.92 -9.32 -22.52
N VAL A 59 -5.01 -9.52 -23.27
CA VAL A 59 -6.34 -9.00 -22.90
C VAL A 59 -6.83 -9.64 -21.59
N ALA A 60 -6.66 -10.96 -21.44
CA ALA A 60 -7.04 -11.66 -20.20
C ALA A 60 -6.24 -11.17 -18.99
N LEU A 61 -4.93 -10.94 -19.16
CA LEU A 61 -4.06 -10.39 -18.11
C LEU A 61 -4.46 -8.95 -17.75
N ALA A 62 -4.71 -8.10 -18.76
CA ALA A 62 -5.18 -6.74 -18.53
C ALA A 62 -6.53 -6.71 -17.79
N ALA A 63 -7.47 -7.58 -18.20
CA ALA A 63 -8.76 -7.72 -17.53
C ALA A 63 -8.62 -8.24 -16.09
N PHE A 64 -7.69 -9.18 -15.84
CA PHE A 64 -7.38 -9.67 -14.49
C PHE A 64 -6.84 -8.53 -13.60
N ILE A 65 -5.86 -7.77 -14.08
CA ILE A 65 -5.29 -6.65 -13.34
C ILE A 65 -6.35 -5.56 -13.07
N ALA A 66 -7.07 -5.15 -14.12
CA ALA A 66 -8.14 -4.16 -14.00
C ALA A 66 -9.23 -4.61 -13.02
N GLY A 67 -9.67 -5.87 -13.12
CA GLY A 67 -10.61 -6.46 -12.19
C GLY A 67 -10.14 -6.38 -10.74
N GLY A 68 -8.87 -6.69 -10.48
CA GLY A 68 -8.26 -6.60 -9.15
C GLY A 68 -8.20 -5.17 -8.60
N LEU A 69 -7.98 -4.17 -9.47
CA LEU A 69 -7.89 -2.76 -9.08
C LEU A 69 -9.26 -2.15 -8.72
N ILE A 70 -10.33 -2.55 -9.42
CA ILE A 70 -11.66 -1.92 -9.27
C ILE A 70 -12.63 -2.75 -8.42
N SER A 71 -12.38 -4.05 -8.22
CA SER A 71 -13.31 -4.94 -7.50
C SER A 71 -13.33 -4.62 -6.02
N HIS A 72 -14.50 -4.29 -5.52
CA HIS A 72 -14.78 -4.28 -4.09
C HIS A 72 -14.90 -5.71 -3.57
N ARG A 73 -14.07 -6.07 -2.60
CA ARG A 73 -14.01 -7.41 -2.01
C ARG A 73 -13.83 -7.35 -0.50
N PRO A 74 -14.08 -8.46 0.23
CA PRO A 74 -13.73 -8.53 1.64
C PRO A 74 -12.26 -8.21 1.85
N MET A 75 -11.99 -7.32 2.81
CA MET A 75 -10.65 -6.88 3.15
C MET A 75 -10.09 -7.73 4.27
N ALA A 76 -8.78 -7.96 4.27
CA ALA A 76 -8.11 -8.43 5.46
C ALA A 76 -8.23 -7.37 6.56
N LYS A 77 -8.57 -7.80 7.77
CA LYS A 77 -8.65 -6.96 8.96
C LYS A 77 -7.80 -7.58 10.06
N LEU A 78 -7.25 -6.73 10.92
CA LEU A 78 -6.57 -7.22 12.11
C LEU A 78 -7.58 -7.82 13.10
N ALA A 79 -7.22 -8.98 13.69
CA ALA A 79 -7.92 -9.47 14.86
C ALA A 79 -7.52 -8.57 16.05
N ARG A 80 -8.51 -7.91 16.63
CA ARG A 80 -8.27 -6.97 17.73
C ARG A 80 -8.24 -7.71 19.04
N THR A 81 -7.19 -7.54 19.81
CA THR A 81 -7.00 -8.18 21.12
C THR A 81 -6.96 -7.17 22.26
N GLU A 82 -6.58 -5.92 21.99
CA GLU A 82 -6.39 -4.90 23.02
C GLU A 82 -7.37 -3.73 22.86
N PRO A 83 -8.11 -3.35 23.91
CA PRO A 83 -9.11 -2.27 23.84
C PRO A 83 -8.49 -0.90 23.59
N ASP A 84 -7.29 -0.63 24.14
CA ASP A 84 -6.61 0.66 24.11
C ASP A 84 -5.76 0.87 22.86
N VAL A 85 -5.77 -0.09 21.92
CA VAL A 85 -5.01 0.02 20.68
C VAL A 85 -5.93 0.46 19.55
N ALA A 86 -5.60 1.59 18.95
CA ALA A 86 -6.23 2.11 17.76
C ALA A 86 -5.44 1.70 16.50
N VAL A 87 -6.15 1.40 15.42
CA VAL A 87 -5.58 1.11 14.11
C VAL A 87 -5.66 2.37 13.26
N VAL A 88 -4.53 2.93 12.89
CA VAL A 88 -4.42 4.27 12.29
C VAL A 88 -3.75 4.19 10.92
N ASP A 89 -4.26 4.96 9.97
CA ASP A 89 -3.56 5.26 8.72
C ASP A 89 -3.09 6.72 8.72
N PHE A 90 -1.80 6.93 8.47
CA PHE A 90 -1.17 8.24 8.52
C PHE A 90 -1.03 8.92 7.16
N HIS A 91 -1.40 8.23 6.07
CA HIS A 91 -1.24 8.76 4.72
C HIS A 91 -2.30 8.19 3.78
N SER A 92 -3.23 9.05 3.35
CA SER A 92 -4.28 8.68 2.43
C SER A 92 -4.82 9.91 1.71
N HIS A 93 -5.26 9.75 0.46
CA HIS A 93 -5.69 10.82 -0.41
C HIS A 93 -7.18 10.74 -0.75
N THR A 94 -7.72 11.88 -1.16
CA THR A 94 -9.06 12.02 -1.71
C THR A 94 -9.00 12.75 -3.06
N ASN A 95 -10.16 13.00 -3.66
CA ASN A 95 -10.24 13.76 -4.92
C ASN A 95 -9.92 15.26 -4.79
N ALA A 96 -9.59 15.79 -3.59
CA ALA A 96 -8.99 17.11 -3.48
C ALA A 96 -7.52 17.07 -3.94
N SER A 97 -6.86 15.94 -3.81
CA SER A 97 -5.51 15.73 -4.32
C SER A 97 -5.49 15.71 -5.85
N HIS A 98 -4.50 16.39 -6.44
CA HIS A 98 -4.40 16.54 -7.90
C HIS A 98 -4.16 15.20 -8.63
N ASP A 99 -3.48 14.27 -8.00
CA ASP A 99 -3.15 12.94 -8.50
C ASP A 99 -4.28 11.92 -8.38
N VAL A 100 -5.30 12.20 -7.58
CA VAL A 100 -6.57 11.46 -7.55
C VAL A 100 -7.57 12.08 -8.52
N ARG A 101 -7.75 13.41 -8.47
CA ARG A 101 -8.75 14.14 -9.27
C ARG A 101 -8.55 13.99 -10.78
N GLY A 102 -7.30 13.89 -11.24
CA GLY A 102 -6.94 13.70 -12.64
C GLY A 102 -7.10 12.27 -13.17
N THR A 103 -7.63 11.34 -12.38
CA THR A 103 -7.70 9.92 -12.70
C THR A 103 -9.15 9.42 -12.79
N ALA A 104 -9.32 8.12 -13.07
CA ALA A 104 -10.63 7.47 -12.99
C ALA A 104 -11.21 7.47 -11.55
N MET A 105 -10.42 7.82 -10.53
CA MET A 105 -10.82 7.95 -9.13
C MET A 105 -11.27 9.36 -8.76
N ALA A 106 -11.55 10.25 -9.71
CA ALA A 106 -12.00 11.62 -9.48
C ALA A 106 -13.24 11.78 -8.56
N ARG A 107 -13.97 10.68 -8.30
CA ARG A 107 -15.10 10.64 -7.37
C ARG A 107 -14.74 10.05 -5.99
N PHE A 108 -13.47 9.80 -5.72
CA PHE A 108 -13.00 9.25 -4.45
C PHE A 108 -12.90 10.35 -3.40
N ASP A 109 -14.04 10.77 -2.88
CA ASP A 109 -14.19 11.80 -1.84
C ASP A 109 -13.87 11.26 -0.43
N THR A 110 -13.94 12.13 0.58
CA THR A 110 -13.70 11.79 1.98
C THR A 110 -14.60 10.65 2.46
N LYS A 111 -15.88 10.67 2.12
CA LYS A 111 -16.82 9.61 2.52
C LYS A 111 -16.39 8.24 1.98
N ARG A 112 -15.96 8.15 0.73
CA ARG A 112 -15.47 6.90 0.13
C ARG A 112 -14.15 6.46 0.72
N ASN A 113 -13.27 7.42 1.02
CA ASN A 113 -12.00 7.17 1.70
C ASN A 113 -12.26 6.53 3.07
N LEU A 114 -13.06 7.16 3.93
CA LEU A 114 -13.41 6.62 5.25
C LEU A 114 -14.14 5.28 5.17
N ALA A 115 -15.04 5.10 4.20
CA ALA A 115 -15.72 3.81 3.99
C ALA A 115 -14.74 2.70 3.59
N TRP A 116 -13.68 3.00 2.84
CA TRP A 116 -12.62 2.05 2.53
C TRP A 116 -11.82 1.71 3.79
N HIS A 117 -11.44 2.71 4.60
CA HIS A 117 -10.71 2.52 5.86
C HIS A 117 -11.50 1.68 6.86
N ARG A 118 -12.80 1.95 7.01
CA ARG A 118 -13.70 1.13 7.84
C ARG A 118 -13.68 -0.35 7.42
N ARG A 119 -13.77 -0.61 6.10
CA ARG A 119 -13.72 -1.99 5.57
C ARG A 119 -12.37 -2.65 5.81
N SER A 120 -11.30 -1.88 5.76
CA SER A 120 -9.93 -2.34 6.03
C SER A 120 -9.61 -2.48 7.52
N GLY A 121 -10.52 -2.06 8.41
CA GLY A 121 -10.40 -2.22 9.86
C GLY A 121 -9.61 -1.13 10.56
N PHE A 122 -9.51 0.05 9.97
CA PHE A 122 -8.96 1.24 10.62
C PHE A 122 -9.97 1.92 11.55
N ASP A 123 -9.46 2.54 12.60
CA ASP A 123 -10.22 3.35 13.55
C ASP A 123 -10.06 4.84 13.27
N ALA A 124 -8.90 5.24 12.75
CA ALA A 124 -8.61 6.62 12.37
C ALA A 124 -7.82 6.67 11.06
N VAL A 125 -7.98 7.77 10.33
CA VAL A 125 -7.20 8.08 9.14
C VAL A 125 -6.85 9.56 9.09
N PHE A 126 -5.59 9.85 8.83
CA PHE A 126 -5.13 11.18 8.43
C PHE A 126 -5.30 11.31 6.91
N VAL A 127 -6.22 12.16 6.49
CA VAL A 127 -6.35 12.52 5.09
C VAL A 127 -5.32 13.59 4.77
N THR A 128 -4.45 13.30 3.81
CA THR A 128 -3.20 14.04 3.57
C THR A 128 -3.10 14.50 2.12
N ASP A 129 -4.16 15.07 1.59
CA ASP A 129 -4.20 15.55 0.21
C ASP A 129 -3.05 16.51 -0.11
N HIS A 130 -2.51 16.40 -1.31
CA HIS A 130 -1.37 17.21 -1.76
C HIS A 130 -1.68 18.71 -1.71
N ASN A 131 -0.95 19.41 -0.85
CA ASN A 131 -0.96 20.89 -0.70
C ASN A 131 -2.36 21.48 -0.42
N THR A 132 -3.30 20.70 0.13
CA THR A 132 -4.66 21.16 0.44
C THR A 132 -5.25 20.42 1.64
N THR A 133 -6.20 21.06 2.31
CA THR A 133 -7.02 20.52 3.39
C THR A 133 -8.52 20.55 3.03
N ALA A 134 -8.84 20.80 1.76
CA ALA A 134 -10.20 21.09 1.31
C ALA A 134 -11.22 19.96 1.57
N ASN A 135 -10.77 18.71 1.70
CA ASN A 135 -11.62 17.55 1.94
C ASN A 135 -11.64 17.05 3.41
N LEU A 136 -11.17 17.86 4.34
CA LEU A 136 -11.33 17.57 5.77
C LEU A 136 -12.77 17.91 6.22
N VAL A 137 -13.76 17.27 5.59
CA VAL A 137 -15.18 17.47 5.85
C VAL A 137 -15.70 16.31 6.69
N PRO A 138 -16.31 16.57 7.86
CA PRO A 138 -16.91 15.55 8.71
C PRO A 138 -17.92 14.69 7.95
N THR A 139 -17.94 13.41 8.23
CA THR A 139 -18.87 12.42 7.65
C THR A 139 -19.52 11.60 8.76
N GLU A 140 -20.55 10.82 8.42
CA GLU A 140 -21.20 9.89 9.36
C GLU A 140 -20.45 8.55 9.49
N GLU A 141 -19.32 8.38 8.81
CA GLU A 141 -18.52 7.15 8.90
C GLU A 141 -17.88 7.04 10.30
N PRO A 142 -17.86 5.84 10.91
CA PRO A 142 -17.36 5.64 12.27
C PRO A 142 -15.83 5.67 12.39
N VAL A 143 -15.12 5.92 11.31
CA VAL A 143 -13.66 6.09 11.30
C VAL A 143 -13.35 7.56 11.60
N ALA A 144 -12.49 7.82 12.58
CA ALA A 144 -12.09 9.18 12.91
C ALA A 144 -11.30 9.81 11.76
N LEU A 145 -11.79 10.97 11.30
CA LEU A 145 -11.11 11.80 10.31
C LEU A 145 -10.12 12.72 11.01
N CYS A 146 -8.85 12.44 10.89
CA CYS A 146 -7.77 13.24 11.46
C CYS A 146 -7.19 14.22 10.41
N ARG A 147 -6.73 15.37 10.88
CA ARG A 147 -6.18 16.41 10.02
C ARG A 147 -4.78 16.03 9.56
N GLY A 148 -4.58 15.98 8.25
CA GLY A 148 -3.30 15.77 7.60
C GLY A 148 -3.16 16.61 6.34
N ARG A 149 -1.94 16.77 5.86
CA ARG A 149 -1.62 17.42 4.58
C ARG A 149 -0.28 16.93 4.07
N GLU A 150 -0.19 16.54 2.82
CA GLU A 150 1.09 16.24 2.20
C GLU A 150 1.62 17.47 1.48
N VAL A 151 2.88 17.83 1.76
CA VAL A 151 3.56 19.02 1.22
C VAL A 151 4.75 18.59 0.41
N SER A 152 4.81 19.01 -0.85
CA SER A 152 5.96 18.76 -1.73
C SER A 152 7.03 19.84 -1.52
N ALA A 153 8.25 19.44 -1.17
CA ALA A 153 9.41 20.32 -1.06
C ALA A 153 10.68 19.62 -1.55
N TRP A 154 11.39 20.20 -2.50
CA TRP A 154 12.66 19.72 -3.05
C TRP A 154 12.73 18.19 -3.30
N ARG A 155 11.80 17.65 -4.07
CA ARG A 155 11.70 16.22 -4.39
C ARG A 155 11.46 15.31 -3.15
N ALA A 156 11.04 15.90 -2.03
CA ALA A 156 10.50 15.17 -0.89
C ALA A 156 8.99 15.41 -0.83
N HIS A 157 8.28 14.42 -0.33
CA HIS A 157 6.92 14.57 0.15
C HIS A 157 6.98 14.44 1.67
N ILE A 158 6.49 15.46 2.34
CA ILE A 158 6.41 15.53 3.80
C ILE A 158 4.94 15.53 4.19
N VAL A 159 4.54 14.50 4.89
CA VAL A 159 3.21 14.41 5.48
C VAL A 159 3.22 15.17 6.80
N LEU A 160 2.36 16.16 6.92
CA LEU A 160 2.11 16.92 8.13
C LEU A 160 0.86 16.41 8.81
N LEU A 161 0.93 16.15 10.11
CA LEU A 161 -0.18 15.65 10.92
C LEU A 161 -0.56 16.67 12.00
N GLY A 162 -1.86 16.92 12.15
CA GLY A 162 -2.40 17.84 13.15
C GLY A 162 -2.00 19.30 12.93
N GLY A 163 -2.29 20.14 13.91
CA GLY A 163 -1.91 21.55 13.89
C GLY A 163 -2.70 22.42 12.90
N GLU A 164 -2.14 23.59 12.60
CA GLU A 164 -2.77 24.65 11.77
C GLU A 164 -2.43 24.48 10.27
N LEU A 165 -2.83 23.33 9.68
CA LEU A 165 -2.47 22.96 8.31
C LEU A 165 -3.00 23.93 7.23
N ASP A 166 -4.06 24.67 7.50
CA ASP A 166 -4.60 25.67 6.57
C ASP A 166 -3.67 26.87 6.38
N SER A 167 -2.81 27.12 7.38
CA SER A 167 -1.81 28.19 7.36
C SER A 167 -0.53 27.84 6.61
N VAL A 168 -0.33 26.55 6.26
CA VAL A 168 0.87 26.10 5.55
C VAL A 168 1.02 26.81 4.22
N ARG A 169 2.08 27.58 4.09
CA ARG A 169 2.38 28.39 2.91
C ARG A 169 3.32 27.64 1.98
N GLY A 170 2.95 27.52 0.75
CA GLY A 170 3.79 26.97 -0.32
C GLY A 170 3.67 27.82 -1.58
N PRO A 171 4.49 27.56 -2.61
CA PRO A 171 5.51 26.51 -2.68
C PRO A 171 6.82 26.91 -1.96
N TYR A 172 7.45 25.93 -1.34
CA TYR A 172 8.80 26.09 -0.78
C TYR A 172 9.86 26.13 -1.88
N ARG A 173 11.03 26.71 -1.56
CA ARG A 173 12.18 26.69 -2.49
C ARG A 173 12.52 25.26 -2.88
N ARG A 174 12.91 25.06 -4.15
CA ARG A 174 13.26 23.74 -4.69
C ARG A 174 14.74 23.40 -4.42
N ASP A 175 15.17 23.55 -3.17
CA ASP A 175 16.50 23.24 -2.68
C ASP A 175 16.45 22.75 -1.22
N TRP A 176 17.61 22.41 -0.66
CA TRP A 176 17.74 21.96 0.73
C TRP A 176 17.25 23.01 1.74
N ALA A 177 17.47 24.28 1.47
CA ALA A 177 17.01 25.35 2.37
C ALA A 177 15.48 25.39 2.46
N GLY A 178 14.78 25.21 1.34
CA GLY A 178 13.32 25.15 1.35
C GLY A 178 12.76 23.92 2.06
N LEU A 179 13.39 22.75 1.93
CA LEU A 179 12.97 21.54 2.68
C LEU A 179 13.22 21.73 4.18
N ARG A 180 14.39 22.25 4.57
CA ARG A 180 14.67 22.59 5.97
C ARG A 180 13.68 23.60 6.55
N GLN A 181 13.31 24.61 5.76
CA GLN A 181 12.31 25.59 6.17
C GLN A 181 10.98 24.93 6.46
N LEU A 182 10.49 24.05 5.56
CA LEU A 182 9.24 23.31 5.79
C LEU A 182 9.29 22.49 7.08
N LEU A 183 10.39 21.76 7.32
CA LEU A 183 10.52 20.91 8.51
C LEU A 183 10.57 21.75 9.80
N ALA A 184 11.29 22.87 9.80
CA ALA A 184 11.34 23.77 10.93
C ALA A 184 9.98 24.44 11.20
N GLU A 185 9.26 24.87 10.15
CA GLU A 185 7.95 25.50 10.29
C GLU A 185 6.87 24.50 10.71
N ALA A 186 7.01 23.21 10.38
CA ALA A 186 6.06 22.17 10.75
C ALA A 186 5.81 22.16 12.27
N ASP A 187 6.87 22.16 13.06
CA ASP A 187 6.78 22.18 14.53
C ASP A 187 6.52 23.62 15.05
N THR A 188 7.36 24.59 14.66
CA THR A 188 7.40 25.91 15.31
C THR A 188 6.28 26.86 14.89
N VAL A 189 5.73 26.69 13.69
CA VAL A 189 4.70 27.58 13.13
C VAL A 189 3.35 26.88 13.06
N TYR A 190 3.33 25.62 12.61
CA TYR A 190 2.08 24.92 12.37
C TYR A 190 1.66 24.00 13.53
N GLY A 191 2.56 23.68 14.45
CA GLY A 191 2.31 22.74 15.53
C GLY A 191 1.97 21.34 15.04
N SER A 192 2.57 20.93 13.91
CA SER A 192 2.32 19.67 13.22
C SER A 192 3.50 18.73 13.37
N LEU A 193 3.24 17.43 13.47
CA LEU A 193 4.29 16.42 13.31
C LEU A 193 4.54 16.15 11.82
N SER A 194 5.81 15.93 11.47
CA SER A 194 6.26 15.75 10.10
C SER A 194 6.76 14.33 9.84
N ILE A 195 6.35 13.72 8.72
CA ILE A 195 6.75 12.37 8.30
C ILE A 195 7.35 12.46 6.89
N ALA A 196 8.54 11.86 6.69
CA ALA A 196 9.08 11.67 5.36
C ALA A 196 8.36 10.51 4.65
N SER A 197 7.74 10.81 3.51
CA SER A 197 6.97 9.85 2.73
C SER A 197 7.86 9.01 1.80
N LEU A 198 7.46 7.75 1.58
CA LEU A 198 8.01 6.87 0.56
C LEU A 198 7.33 7.13 -0.80
N PRO A 199 8.07 6.99 -1.91
CA PRO A 199 9.48 6.58 -2.04
C PRO A 199 10.48 7.75 -2.05
N GLU A 200 10.04 8.98 -1.88
CA GLU A 200 10.79 10.20 -2.21
C GLU A 200 12.06 10.35 -1.38
N TYR A 201 12.00 10.13 -0.07
CA TYR A 201 13.19 10.27 0.78
C TYR A 201 14.24 9.19 0.48
N VAL A 202 13.83 7.98 0.11
CA VAL A 202 14.76 6.91 -0.29
C VAL A 202 15.43 7.22 -1.61
N ARG A 203 14.68 7.73 -2.58
CA ARG A 203 15.19 8.02 -3.94
C ARG A 203 16.06 9.26 -4.00
N ASN A 204 15.71 10.29 -3.24
CA ASN A 204 16.29 11.62 -3.42
C ASN A 204 17.13 12.09 -2.22
N HIS A 205 16.90 11.50 -1.03
CA HIS A 205 17.48 12.01 0.22
C HIS A 205 18.15 10.93 1.08
N TRP A 206 18.39 9.74 0.53
CA TRP A 206 18.95 8.60 1.28
C TRP A 206 20.25 8.96 2.02
N GLY A 207 21.15 9.68 1.38
CA GLY A 207 22.41 10.14 2.01
C GLY A 207 22.26 11.30 3.01
N ARG A 208 21.03 11.71 3.34
CA ARG A 208 20.72 12.87 4.20
C ARG A 208 19.73 12.56 5.32
N LEU A 209 19.55 11.29 5.66
CA LEU A 209 18.56 10.88 6.66
C LEU A 209 18.79 11.54 8.02
N ASP A 210 20.05 11.59 8.49
CA ASP A 210 20.41 12.29 9.72
C ASP A 210 20.13 13.80 9.61
N SER A 211 20.44 14.42 8.47
CA SER A 211 20.17 15.85 8.24
C SER A 211 18.66 16.17 8.20
N LEU A 212 17.81 15.24 7.75
CA LEU A 212 16.34 15.42 7.84
C LEU A 212 15.88 15.45 9.30
N VAL A 213 16.41 14.56 10.13
CA VAL A 213 16.12 14.51 11.57
C VAL A 213 16.61 15.79 12.25
N GLU A 214 17.84 16.22 11.96
CA GLU A 214 18.42 17.47 12.48
C GLU A 214 17.63 18.72 12.06
N ALA A 215 16.98 18.66 10.90
CA ALA A 215 16.13 19.73 10.40
C ALA A 215 14.73 19.78 11.04
N GLY A 216 14.37 18.81 11.89
CA GLY A 216 13.11 18.78 12.61
C GLY A 216 12.13 17.67 12.16
N LEU A 217 12.55 16.73 11.30
CA LEU A 217 11.69 15.61 10.91
C LEU A 217 11.36 14.72 12.12
N ASP A 218 10.07 14.34 12.29
CA ASP A 218 9.59 13.57 13.43
C ASP A 218 9.43 12.08 13.16
N GLY A 219 9.18 11.69 11.93
CA GLY A 219 8.95 10.30 11.60
C GLY A 219 9.28 9.91 10.15
N PHE A 220 9.26 8.60 9.91
CA PHE A 220 9.51 8.01 8.60
C PHE A 220 8.45 6.97 8.25
N GLU A 221 7.98 6.95 7.03
CA GLU A 221 7.29 5.78 6.47
C GLU A 221 8.31 4.67 6.21
N ILE A 222 8.04 3.47 6.72
CA ILE A 222 8.86 2.27 6.44
C ILE A 222 8.08 1.16 5.75
N VAL A 223 6.77 1.34 5.61
CA VAL A 223 5.86 0.55 4.78
C VAL A 223 4.86 1.52 4.16
N ASN A 224 4.72 1.47 2.84
CA ASN A 224 3.72 2.24 2.11
C ASN A 224 3.15 1.33 1.01
N ALA A 225 1.82 1.27 0.88
CA ALA A 225 1.15 0.32 0.00
C ALA A 225 1.21 0.70 -1.48
N SER A 226 1.69 1.89 -1.82
CA SER A 226 1.91 2.29 -3.22
C SER A 226 2.98 1.40 -3.88
N PRO A 227 2.75 0.88 -5.10
CA PRO A 227 3.72 0.03 -5.80
C PRO A 227 5.11 0.66 -5.97
N LYS A 228 5.18 2.00 -6.10
CA LYS A 228 6.45 2.74 -6.18
C LYS A 228 7.19 2.77 -4.86
N ALA A 229 6.47 2.88 -3.76
CA ALA A 229 7.02 2.93 -2.41
C ALA A 229 7.44 1.54 -1.90
N ASN A 230 6.87 0.48 -2.47
CA ASN A 230 7.22 -0.90 -2.17
C ASN A 230 8.62 -1.34 -2.65
N GLU A 231 9.42 -0.43 -3.19
CA GLU A 231 10.82 -0.69 -3.57
C GLU A 231 11.80 -0.63 -2.37
N LEU A 232 11.35 -0.26 -1.18
CA LEU A 232 12.19 -0.24 0.03
C LEU A 232 12.66 -1.66 0.38
N THR A 233 13.98 -1.88 0.35
CA THR A 233 14.60 -3.15 0.70
C THR A 233 14.61 -3.38 2.21
N ARG A 234 14.82 -4.63 2.67
CA ARG A 234 14.96 -4.93 4.11
C ARG A 234 16.10 -4.15 4.73
N ALA A 235 17.26 -4.14 4.08
CA ALA A 235 18.44 -3.41 4.58
C ALA A 235 18.18 -1.91 4.73
N GLN A 236 17.50 -1.30 3.76
CA GLN A 236 17.11 0.10 3.85
C GLN A 236 16.11 0.35 4.99
N ARG A 237 15.10 -0.51 5.12
CA ARG A 237 14.14 -0.45 6.21
C ARG A 237 14.81 -0.54 7.59
N ASP A 238 15.71 -1.51 7.76
CA ASP A 238 16.46 -1.71 9.00
C ASP A 238 17.34 -0.50 9.34
N THR A 239 17.94 0.14 8.32
CA THR A 239 18.69 1.39 8.48
C THR A 239 17.80 2.52 9.02
N VAL A 240 16.61 2.70 8.45
CA VAL A 240 15.67 3.74 8.91
C VAL A 240 15.16 3.45 10.31
N ILE A 241 14.85 2.19 10.63
CA ILE A 241 14.44 1.77 11.99
C ILE A 241 15.57 2.04 13.01
N ALA A 242 16.81 1.71 12.65
CA ALA A 242 17.96 1.97 13.53
C ALA A 242 18.18 3.47 13.76
N LEU A 243 18.00 4.29 12.71
CA LEU A 243 18.05 5.76 12.83
C LEU A 243 16.93 6.25 13.75
N ALA A 244 15.69 5.87 13.49
CA ALA A 244 14.53 6.30 14.29
C ALA A 244 14.71 5.94 15.77
N ARG A 245 15.16 4.71 16.06
CA ARG A 245 15.46 4.27 17.43
C ARG A 245 16.55 5.11 18.09
N ARG A 246 17.65 5.43 17.37
CA ARG A 246 18.77 6.21 17.89
C ARG A 246 18.37 7.65 18.18
N THR A 247 17.49 8.23 17.37
CA THR A 247 17.10 9.63 17.43
C THR A 247 15.77 9.90 18.13
N GLY A 248 15.10 8.84 18.64
CA GLY A 248 13.79 8.93 19.28
C GLY A 248 12.66 9.29 18.32
N LYS A 249 12.85 9.15 17.01
CA LYS A 249 11.83 9.45 16.00
C LYS A 249 10.94 8.25 15.75
N PHE A 250 9.66 8.45 15.41
CA PHE A 250 8.76 7.33 15.16
C PHE A 250 8.83 6.80 13.72
N VAL A 251 8.27 5.60 13.51
CA VAL A 251 8.12 4.99 12.19
C VAL A 251 6.67 4.55 12.00
N VAL A 252 6.17 4.65 10.76
CA VAL A 252 4.78 4.30 10.43
C VAL A 252 4.69 3.39 9.21
N GLY A 253 3.60 2.60 9.16
CA GLY A 253 3.13 1.91 7.97
C GLY A 253 1.85 2.56 7.50
N VAL A 254 1.75 2.86 6.20
CA VAL A 254 0.67 3.66 5.62
C VAL A 254 0.05 3.00 4.40
N SER A 255 -1.17 3.40 4.04
CA SER A 255 -1.81 2.91 2.83
C SER A 255 -1.44 3.71 1.58
N ASP A 256 -1.21 5.00 1.74
CA ASP A 256 -1.05 5.94 0.62
C ASP A 256 -2.17 5.75 -0.42
N HIS A 257 -3.42 5.64 0.08
CA HIS A 257 -4.56 5.20 -0.72
C HIS A 257 -5.12 6.32 -1.59
N HIS A 258 -5.17 6.07 -2.89
CA HIS A 258 -5.64 7.01 -3.92
C HIS A 258 -6.96 6.56 -4.56
N GLY A 259 -7.73 5.70 -3.89
CA GLY A 259 -8.95 5.12 -4.44
C GLY A 259 -8.72 3.86 -5.30
N TRP A 260 -7.48 3.58 -5.69
CA TRP A 260 -7.11 2.38 -6.43
C TRP A 260 -6.81 1.21 -5.49
N GLY A 261 -7.13 0.02 -5.95
CA GLY A 261 -6.88 -1.17 -5.17
C GLY A 261 -7.90 -1.38 -4.06
N ALA A 262 -8.09 -2.62 -3.70
CA ALA A 262 -9.17 -3.02 -2.81
C ALA A 262 -8.64 -3.62 -1.50
N THR A 263 -7.34 -3.55 -1.22
CA THR A 263 -6.78 -4.22 -0.06
C THR A 263 -5.77 -3.34 0.67
N SER A 264 -5.82 -3.35 2.00
CA SER A 264 -4.76 -2.80 2.82
C SER A 264 -3.59 -3.77 2.91
N MET A 265 -2.38 -3.25 2.98
CA MET A 265 -1.15 -4.01 3.11
C MET A 265 -0.53 -3.87 4.50
N ALA A 266 -0.72 -2.73 5.14
CA ALA A 266 -0.15 -2.42 6.44
C ALA A 266 -1.16 -1.71 7.34
N TRP A 267 -0.96 -1.86 8.64
CA TRP A 267 -1.72 -1.19 9.70
C TRP A 267 -0.75 -0.69 10.74
N SER A 268 -0.86 0.57 11.10
CA SER A 268 -0.16 1.15 12.23
C SER A 268 -1.03 1.09 13.48
N LEU A 269 -0.53 0.47 14.53
CA LEU A 269 -1.19 0.30 15.80
C LEU A 269 -0.61 1.30 16.80
N VAL A 270 -1.47 2.11 17.39
CA VAL A 270 -1.09 3.13 18.36
C VAL A 270 -1.88 2.88 19.66
N ARG A 271 -1.19 2.89 20.77
CA ARG A 271 -1.85 2.80 22.08
C ARG A 271 -2.39 4.17 22.48
N VAL A 272 -3.71 4.25 22.60
CA VAL A 272 -4.45 5.43 23.04
C VAL A 272 -5.42 4.97 24.12
N PRO A 273 -5.16 5.22 25.40
CA PRO A 273 -6.03 4.80 26.49
C PRO A 273 -7.45 5.36 26.34
N ASP A 274 -8.44 4.56 26.66
CA ASP A 274 -9.87 4.92 26.74
C ASP A 274 -10.46 5.58 25.48
N TRP A 275 -9.81 5.43 24.32
CA TRP A 275 -10.25 6.09 23.09
C TRP A 275 -11.66 5.71 22.65
N ARG A 276 -12.13 4.52 23.01
CA ARG A 276 -13.49 4.06 22.66
C ARG A 276 -14.57 4.78 23.45
N ASP A 277 -14.23 5.24 24.63
CA ASP A 277 -15.14 6.01 25.49
C ASP A 277 -15.16 7.50 25.11
N ALA A 278 -14.11 7.96 24.40
CA ALA A 278 -13.98 9.33 23.92
C ALA A 278 -13.47 9.38 22.45
N PRO A 279 -14.26 8.88 21.48
CA PRO A 279 -13.82 8.73 20.07
C PRO A 279 -13.43 10.06 19.42
N ASP A 280 -14.05 11.16 19.80
CA ASP A 280 -13.73 12.52 19.28
C ASP A 280 -12.31 12.95 19.67
N ARG A 281 -11.71 12.34 20.70
CA ARG A 281 -10.34 12.62 21.17
C ARG A 281 -9.30 11.70 20.54
N LEU A 282 -9.72 10.71 19.71
CA LEU A 282 -8.81 9.71 19.15
C LEU A 282 -7.66 10.35 18.36
N CYS A 283 -7.94 11.33 17.48
CA CYS A 283 -6.89 11.99 16.72
C CYS A 283 -5.89 12.72 17.61
N ALA A 284 -6.34 13.39 18.68
CA ALA A 284 -5.47 14.07 19.63
C ALA A 284 -4.63 13.07 20.43
N GLY A 285 -5.24 11.97 20.90
CA GLY A 285 -4.52 10.91 21.61
C GLY A 285 -3.46 10.21 20.75
N VAL A 286 -3.74 10.03 19.43
CA VAL A 286 -2.75 9.52 18.48
C VAL A 286 -1.57 10.50 18.35
N MET A 287 -1.84 11.80 18.20
CA MET A 287 -0.78 12.83 18.12
C MET A 287 0.09 12.85 19.38
N GLU A 288 -0.53 12.77 20.57
CA GLU A 288 0.19 12.69 21.84
C GLU A 288 1.08 11.44 21.93
N ALA A 289 0.55 10.28 21.52
CA ALA A 289 1.32 9.04 21.52
C ALA A 289 2.54 9.12 20.58
N LEU A 290 2.40 9.75 19.38
CA LEU A 290 3.49 9.93 18.45
C LEU A 290 4.62 10.81 18.98
N GLN A 291 4.31 11.82 19.82
CA GLN A 291 5.31 12.66 20.49
C GLN A 291 6.23 11.86 21.40
N GLY A 292 5.79 10.69 21.86
CA GLY A 292 6.64 9.73 22.60
C GLY A 292 7.77 9.11 21.76
N GLY A 293 7.77 9.30 20.46
CA GLY A 293 8.79 8.81 19.54
C GLY A 293 8.83 7.29 19.41
N PHE A 294 10.02 6.72 19.20
CA PHE A 294 10.16 5.25 19.08
C PHE A 294 10.03 4.57 20.46
N PRO A 295 9.19 3.54 20.63
CA PRO A 295 8.40 2.77 19.66
C PRO A 295 6.89 3.07 19.71
N ALA A 296 6.44 4.33 19.57
CA ALA A 296 5.04 4.72 19.70
C ALA A 296 4.08 3.94 18.79
N VAL A 297 4.58 3.42 17.67
CA VAL A 297 3.77 2.71 16.68
C VAL A 297 4.26 1.27 16.49
N THR A 298 3.34 0.32 16.56
CA THR A 298 3.57 -1.06 16.13
C THR A 298 2.99 -1.26 14.73
N ILE A 299 3.82 -1.70 13.76
CA ILE A 299 3.38 -1.90 12.39
C ILE A 299 3.10 -3.38 12.15
N VAL A 300 1.88 -3.68 11.69
CA VAL A 300 1.50 -5.00 11.20
C VAL A 300 1.42 -4.94 9.67
N GLU A 301 2.11 -5.85 9.02
CA GLU A 301 2.24 -5.90 7.57
C GLU A 301 1.81 -7.26 7.03
N ARG A 302 1.11 -7.28 5.91
CA ARG A 302 0.78 -8.54 5.23
C ARG A 302 2.04 -9.18 4.67
N HIS A 303 2.05 -10.51 4.73
CA HIS A 303 3.12 -11.28 4.09
C HIS A 303 3.12 -11.06 2.58
N ARG A 304 4.27 -10.68 2.02
CA ARG A 304 4.41 -10.33 0.61
C ARG A 304 5.83 -10.56 0.08
N LEU A 305 5.94 -10.66 -1.23
CA LEU A 305 7.23 -10.67 -1.92
C LEU A 305 7.89 -9.29 -1.86
N ARG A 306 9.11 -9.23 -1.33
CA ARG A 306 9.88 -7.99 -1.22
C ARG A 306 10.84 -7.81 -2.41
N PRO A 307 11.31 -6.57 -2.69
CA PRO A 307 12.24 -6.30 -3.80
C PRO A 307 13.52 -7.12 -3.72
N ASP A 308 14.06 -7.28 -2.52
CA ASP A 308 15.33 -7.95 -2.22
C ASP A 308 15.20 -9.44 -1.83
N ASP A 309 14.04 -10.05 -2.02
CA ASP A 309 13.91 -11.48 -1.88
C ASP A 309 14.74 -12.20 -2.96
N TRP A 310 15.28 -13.38 -2.60
CA TRP A 310 16.20 -14.18 -3.42
C TRP A 310 15.67 -14.63 -4.78
N TRP A 311 14.35 -14.52 -5.01
CA TRP A 311 13.71 -14.94 -6.25
C TRP A 311 14.21 -14.13 -7.46
N PRO A 312 14.75 -14.76 -8.52
CA PRO A 312 15.01 -14.08 -9.78
C PRO A 312 13.75 -13.39 -10.31
N ALA A 313 13.89 -12.20 -10.90
CA ALA A 313 12.75 -11.39 -11.34
C ALA A 313 11.77 -12.16 -12.27
N TRP A 314 12.29 -12.96 -13.19
CA TRP A 314 11.48 -13.74 -14.12
C TRP A 314 10.73 -14.92 -13.47
N LEU A 315 11.08 -15.32 -12.25
CA LEU A 315 10.35 -16.31 -11.46
C LEU A 315 9.27 -15.69 -10.56
N THR A 316 9.06 -14.38 -10.62
CA THR A 316 8.04 -13.70 -9.82
C THR A 316 6.63 -14.32 -9.90
N PRO A 317 6.13 -14.86 -11.05
CA PRO A 317 4.83 -15.55 -11.06
C PRO A 317 4.76 -16.73 -10.06
N PHE A 318 5.83 -17.51 -9.95
CA PHE A 318 5.91 -18.61 -8.98
C PHE A 318 6.11 -18.11 -7.55
N ALA A 319 6.94 -17.07 -7.39
CA ALA A 319 7.16 -16.44 -6.10
C ALA A 319 5.86 -15.87 -5.52
N VAL A 320 5.01 -15.23 -6.33
CA VAL A 320 3.69 -14.75 -5.90
C VAL A 320 2.81 -15.90 -5.41
N LEU A 321 2.78 -17.03 -6.13
CA LEU A 321 2.02 -18.21 -5.68
C LEU A 321 2.56 -18.74 -4.35
N TRP A 322 3.88 -18.81 -4.21
CA TRP A 322 4.54 -19.27 -2.99
C TRP A 322 4.26 -18.35 -1.79
N GLU A 323 4.42 -17.04 -1.97
CA GLU A 323 4.16 -16.07 -0.89
C GLU A 323 2.66 -16.00 -0.54
N THR A 324 1.78 -16.15 -1.53
CA THR A 324 0.34 -16.28 -1.29
C THR A 324 0.05 -17.52 -0.44
N TRP A 325 0.63 -18.67 -0.79
CA TRP A 325 0.50 -19.92 -0.04
C TRP A 325 0.98 -19.77 1.40
N ARG A 326 2.16 -19.21 1.61
CA ARG A 326 2.74 -18.99 2.95
C ARG A 326 1.91 -18.03 3.82
N GLY A 327 1.24 -17.08 3.20
CA GLY A 327 0.39 -16.10 3.89
C GLY A 327 -1.04 -16.56 4.12
N MET A 328 -1.44 -17.75 3.64
CA MET A 328 -2.80 -18.25 3.80
C MET A 328 -3.05 -18.84 5.18
N GLY A 329 -4.15 -18.44 5.80
CA GLY A 329 -4.74 -19.19 6.92
C GLY A 329 -5.42 -20.47 6.46
N TRP A 330 -5.82 -21.31 7.41
CA TRP A 330 -6.41 -22.62 7.12
C TRP A 330 -7.72 -22.52 6.31
N GLU A 331 -8.56 -21.52 6.55
CA GLU A 331 -9.81 -21.30 5.81
C GLU A 331 -9.56 -21.00 4.32
N MET A 332 -8.57 -20.17 4.03
CA MET A 332 -8.15 -19.89 2.65
C MET A 332 -7.57 -21.13 1.98
N THR A 333 -6.77 -21.90 2.70
CA THR A 333 -6.21 -23.17 2.22
C THR A 333 -7.32 -24.15 1.83
N LEU A 334 -8.34 -24.32 2.66
CA LEU A 334 -9.49 -25.16 2.33
C LEU A 334 -10.24 -24.66 1.09
N ALA A 335 -10.42 -23.35 0.95
CA ALA A 335 -11.06 -22.79 -0.24
C ALA A 335 -10.25 -23.07 -1.51
N TRP A 336 -8.92 -22.98 -1.46
CA TRP A 336 -8.05 -23.35 -2.58
C TRP A 336 -8.13 -24.83 -2.93
N LEU A 337 -8.09 -25.72 -1.95
CA LEU A 337 -8.23 -27.14 -2.16
C LEU A 337 -9.58 -27.52 -2.79
N ALA A 338 -10.66 -26.90 -2.31
CA ALA A 338 -11.99 -27.10 -2.89
C ALA A 338 -12.05 -26.68 -4.37
N TRP A 339 -11.42 -25.54 -4.73
CA TRP A 339 -11.37 -25.08 -6.12
C TRP A 339 -10.50 -25.98 -7.00
N ILE A 340 -9.35 -26.42 -6.52
CA ILE A 340 -8.47 -27.35 -7.24
C ILE A 340 -9.22 -28.64 -7.52
N TRP A 341 -9.91 -29.18 -6.50
CA TRP A 341 -10.72 -30.38 -6.65
C TRP A 341 -11.86 -30.20 -7.66
N ALA A 342 -12.63 -29.09 -7.56
CA ALA A 342 -13.71 -28.80 -8.48
C ALA A 342 -13.23 -28.69 -9.94
N LEU A 343 -12.13 -27.98 -10.18
CA LEU A 343 -11.52 -27.85 -11.51
C LEU A 343 -11.02 -29.21 -12.04
N TRP A 344 -10.46 -30.05 -11.18
CA TRP A 344 -10.05 -31.40 -11.54
C TRP A 344 -11.24 -32.30 -11.94
N VAL A 345 -12.33 -32.26 -11.18
CA VAL A 345 -13.57 -33.00 -11.52
C VAL A 345 -14.12 -32.52 -12.87
N VAL A 346 -14.29 -31.20 -13.07
CA VAL A 346 -14.77 -30.64 -14.35
C VAL A 346 -13.84 -31.00 -15.51
N GLY A 347 -12.53 -30.99 -15.28
CA GLY A 347 -11.55 -31.41 -16.28
C GLY A 347 -11.74 -32.89 -16.69
N ARG A 348 -11.96 -33.75 -15.72
CA ARG A 348 -12.20 -35.17 -16.00
C ARG A 348 -13.50 -35.45 -16.77
N THR A 349 -14.59 -34.78 -16.40
CA THR A 349 -15.88 -34.99 -17.08
C THR A 349 -15.87 -34.57 -18.56
N ARG A 350 -15.00 -33.66 -18.96
CA ARG A 350 -14.85 -33.25 -20.37
C ARG A 350 -14.06 -34.24 -21.24
N TYR A 351 -13.37 -35.20 -20.63
CA TYR A 351 -12.56 -36.21 -21.31
C TYR A 351 -13.15 -37.63 -21.24
N LEU A 352 -14.32 -37.80 -20.58
CA LEU A 352 -15.04 -39.05 -20.68
C LEU A 352 -15.74 -39.08 -22.04
N PRO A 353 -15.55 -40.16 -22.84
CA PRO A 353 -16.30 -40.32 -24.08
C PRO A 353 -17.81 -40.37 -23.71
N ALA A 354 -18.61 -39.68 -24.53
CA ALA A 354 -20.07 -39.80 -24.40
C ALA A 354 -20.47 -41.28 -24.49
N PRO A 355 -21.45 -41.77 -23.69
CA PRO A 355 -21.90 -43.14 -23.68
C PRO A 355 -22.43 -43.57 -25.03
#